data_fc270c85172ac0c85678ac0aa1622677
#
_entry.id   fc270c85172ac0c85678ac0aa1622677
#
_cell.length_a   1.000
_cell.length_b   1.000
_cell.length_c   1.000
_cell.angle_alpha   90.00
_cell.angle_beta   90.00
_cell.angle_gamma   90.00
#
_symmetry.space_group_name_H-M   'P 1'
#
loop_
_entity.id
_entity.type
_entity.pdbx_description
1 polymer ?
#
loop_
_entity_poly.entity_id
_entity_poly.type
_entity_poly.pdbx_seq_one_letter_code
_entity_poly.pdbx_strand_id
1 'polypeptide(L)'
;LANSARRLEMPAFPEDRFVDAVVQTIKANEAYVPPYGSGATLYVRPYMFGSNPVIGVKPADEYQFRILTTPVGPYFKGGAKPITIRVTDFDRAAPHGTGHIKAGLNYAMSLHAIMDAHRQGYDENMYLDSATRTKVEETGGANFIFVTKDNTVVTPKSNSILPSITRRSLIYVAEHYLGLKVE
;
A
#
# COMPACT_ATOMS: atom_id res chain seq x y z
N LEU A 1 2.49 6.57 8.52
CA LEU A 1 2.57 5.88 9.81
C LEU A 1 1.56 6.44 10.80
N ALA A 2 1.53 7.77 11.03
CA ALA A 2 0.67 8.42 12.03
C ALA A 2 -0.82 8.06 11.95
N ASN A 3 -1.42 8.08 10.75
CA ASN A 3 -2.83 7.72 10.56
C ASN A 3 -3.11 6.24 10.93
N SER A 4 -2.18 5.35 10.58
CA SER A 4 -2.29 3.93 10.96
C SER A 4 -2.17 3.74 12.47
N ALA A 5 -1.21 4.41 13.09
CA ALA A 5 -1.04 4.39 14.54
C ALA A 5 -2.30 4.85 15.27
N ARG A 6 -2.83 6.02 14.90
CA ARG A 6 -4.07 6.56 15.49
C ARG A 6 -5.25 5.59 15.38
N ARG A 7 -5.44 4.96 14.20
CA ARG A 7 -6.56 4.02 13.98
C ARG A 7 -6.44 2.73 14.79
N LEU A 8 -5.20 2.34 15.14
CA LEU A 8 -4.88 1.15 15.92
C LEU A 8 -4.60 1.43 17.40
N GLU A 9 -5.00 2.62 17.88
CA GLU A 9 -4.78 3.06 19.27
C GLU A 9 -3.31 2.98 19.73
N MET A 10 -2.38 3.23 18.79
CA MET A 10 -0.95 3.27 19.04
C MET A 10 -0.48 4.73 19.20
N PRO A 11 0.56 5.00 19.98
CA PRO A 11 1.11 6.35 20.09
C PRO A 11 1.65 6.84 18.73
N ALA A 12 1.51 8.13 18.46
CA ALA A 12 2.11 8.73 17.27
C ALA A 12 3.63 8.79 17.43
N PHE A 13 4.37 8.25 16.45
CA PHE A 13 5.81 8.45 16.40
C PHE A 13 6.10 9.86 15.85
N PRO A 14 6.95 10.69 16.53
CA PRO A 14 7.23 12.05 16.10
C PRO A 14 7.78 12.13 14.68
N GLU A 15 7.28 13.08 13.88
CA GLU A 15 7.58 13.14 12.45
C GLU A 15 9.04 13.51 12.18
N ASP A 16 9.60 14.46 12.93
CA ASP A 16 11.01 14.86 12.87
C ASP A 16 11.94 13.67 13.16
N ARG A 17 11.65 12.92 14.21
CA ARG A 17 12.40 11.72 14.59
C ARG A 17 12.23 10.60 13.55
N PHE A 18 11.06 10.50 12.92
CA PHE A 18 10.82 9.54 11.84
C PHE A 18 11.72 9.83 10.63
N VAL A 19 11.76 11.09 10.19
CA VAL A 19 12.60 11.50 9.05
C VAL A 19 14.08 11.29 9.36
N ASP A 20 14.54 11.71 10.54
CA ASP A 20 15.90 11.53 10.98
C ASP A 20 16.31 10.03 11.02
N ALA A 21 15.47 9.18 11.61
CA ALA A 21 15.71 7.74 11.67
C ALA A 21 15.81 7.10 10.27
N VAL A 22 14.97 7.52 9.32
CA VAL A 22 15.06 7.05 7.93
C VAL A 22 16.39 7.47 7.30
N VAL A 23 16.78 8.73 7.45
CA VAL A 23 18.04 9.25 6.91
C VAL A 23 19.25 8.51 7.51
N GLN A 24 19.29 8.33 8.82
CA GLN A 24 20.36 7.59 9.50
C GLN A 24 20.43 6.13 9.03
N THR A 25 19.27 5.47 8.88
CA THR A 25 19.23 4.09 8.39
C THR A 25 19.80 3.97 6.97
N ILE A 26 19.43 4.88 6.07
CA ILE A 26 19.96 4.88 4.70
C ILE A 26 21.46 5.14 4.70
N LYS A 27 21.96 6.12 5.46
CA LYS A 27 23.39 6.42 5.57
C LYS A 27 24.18 5.22 6.10
N ALA A 28 23.68 4.55 7.13
CA ALA A 28 24.31 3.36 7.69
C ALA A 28 24.35 2.17 6.71
N ASN A 29 23.54 2.18 5.67
CA ASN A 29 23.43 1.14 4.67
C ASN A 29 23.80 1.63 3.25
N GLU A 30 24.55 2.72 3.14
CA GLU A 30 24.90 3.35 1.86
C GLU A 30 25.56 2.37 0.86
N ALA A 31 26.40 1.47 1.37
CA ALA A 31 27.07 0.45 0.56
C ALA A 31 26.11 -0.54 -0.12
N TYR A 32 24.86 -0.62 0.35
CA TYR A 32 23.82 -1.50 -0.20
C TYR A 32 22.84 -0.77 -1.11
N VAL A 33 23.02 0.54 -1.31
CA VAL A 33 22.19 1.29 -2.26
C VAL A 33 22.53 0.86 -3.68
N PRO A 34 21.58 0.32 -4.46
CA PRO A 34 21.87 -0.13 -5.81
C PRO A 34 22.36 1.02 -6.70
N PRO A 35 23.32 0.76 -7.60
CA PRO A 35 23.82 1.77 -8.52
C PRO A 35 22.72 2.31 -9.43
N TYR A 36 22.84 3.59 -9.80
CA TYR A 36 21.96 4.19 -10.80
C TYR A 36 22.04 3.40 -12.13
N GLY A 37 20.91 3.17 -12.77
CA GLY A 37 20.83 2.40 -14.02
C GLY A 37 20.76 0.88 -13.85
N SER A 38 20.94 0.34 -12.64
CA SER A 38 20.81 -1.11 -12.39
C SER A 38 19.37 -1.64 -12.47
N GLY A 39 18.36 -0.74 -12.49
CA GLY A 39 16.94 -1.10 -12.39
C GLY A 39 16.50 -1.55 -11.00
N ALA A 40 17.41 -1.60 -10.03
CA ALA A 40 17.14 -1.91 -8.65
C ALA A 40 17.04 -0.65 -7.77
N THR A 41 16.40 -0.75 -6.63
CA THR A 41 16.25 0.34 -5.64
C THR A 41 16.48 -0.17 -4.22
N LEU A 42 16.81 0.74 -3.30
CA LEU A 42 16.80 0.42 -1.88
C LEU A 42 15.38 0.56 -1.34
N TYR A 43 14.79 -0.55 -0.94
CA TYR A 43 13.50 -0.55 -0.26
C TYR A 43 13.70 -0.21 1.21
N VAL A 44 12.93 0.76 1.72
CA VAL A 44 12.97 1.18 3.12
C VAL A 44 11.60 0.93 3.74
N ARG A 45 11.55 0.13 4.80
CA ARG A 45 10.30 -0.22 5.49
C ARG A 45 10.35 0.21 6.96
N PRO A 46 9.82 1.39 7.28
CA PRO A 46 9.52 1.73 8.67
C PRO A 46 8.24 1.02 9.13
N TYR A 47 8.26 0.49 10.35
CA TYR A 47 7.10 -0.17 10.93
C TYR A 47 7.10 -0.04 12.46
N MET A 48 5.92 -0.15 13.05
CA MET A 48 5.71 -0.07 14.48
C MET A 48 4.77 -1.18 14.95
N PHE A 49 5.02 -1.73 16.13
CA PHE A 49 4.21 -2.79 16.72
C PHE A 49 4.28 -2.74 18.25
N GLY A 50 3.26 -3.30 18.91
CA GLY A 50 3.27 -3.51 20.36
C GLY A 50 4.22 -4.61 20.72
N SER A 51 5.03 -4.43 21.78
CA SER A 51 6.12 -5.34 22.16
C SER A 51 5.98 -5.94 23.57
N ASN A 52 5.06 -5.46 24.40
CA ASN A 52 4.86 -6.04 25.71
C ASN A 52 4.09 -7.37 25.67
N PRO A 53 4.36 -8.31 26.58
CA PRO A 53 3.64 -9.57 26.68
C PRO A 53 2.24 -9.32 27.23
N VAL A 54 1.22 -9.44 26.39
CA VAL A 54 -0.19 -9.27 26.79
C VAL A 54 -1.06 -10.31 26.10
N ILE A 55 -1.97 -10.89 26.87
CA ILE A 55 -3.05 -11.75 26.38
C ILE A 55 -4.34 -10.95 26.53
N GLY A 56 -4.99 -10.64 25.45
CA GLY A 56 -6.24 -9.89 25.46
C GLY A 56 -6.29 -8.81 24.40
N VAL A 57 -7.49 -8.35 24.07
CA VAL A 57 -7.73 -7.33 23.06
C VAL A 57 -7.71 -5.96 23.75
N LYS A 58 -6.55 -5.36 23.82
CA LYS A 58 -6.33 -3.99 24.29
C LYS A 58 -5.10 -3.38 23.60
N PRO A 59 -4.94 -2.04 23.61
CA PRO A 59 -3.69 -1.42 23.22
C PRO A 59 -2.50 -1.97 24.04
N ALA A 60 -1.34 -2.04 23.42
CA ALA A 60 -0.11 -2.40 24.12
C ALA A 60 0.34 -1.26 25.06
N ASP A 61 1.11 -1.59 26.10
CA ASP A 61 1.69 -0.59 26.99
C ASP A 61 3.11 -0.16 26.51
N GLU A 62 3.74 -1.00 25.66
CA GLU A 62 5.04 -0.75 25.07
C GLU A 62 5.00 -0.96 23.55
N TYR A 63 5.75 -0.14 22.83
CA TYR A 63 5.82 -0.17 21.37
C TYR A 63 7.26 -0.09 20.89
N GLN A 64 7.53 -0.74 19.77
CA GLN A 64 8.80 -0.60 19.06
C GLN A 64 8.58 -0.01 17.68
N PHE A 65 9.39 1.00 17.35
CA PHE A 65 9.56 1.51 16.00
C PHE A 65 10.84 0.96 15.40
N ARG A 66 10.76 0.39 14.22
CA ARG A 66 11.92 -0.19 13.51
C ARG A 66 11.92 0.23 12.04
N ILE A 67 13.10 0.24 11.45
CA ILE A 67 13.28 0.43 10.02
C ILE A 67 14.17 -0.72 9.52
N LEU A 68 13.74 -1.38 8.43
CA LEU A 68 14.58 -2.29 7.69
C LEU A 68 14.80 -1.76 6.28
N THR A 69 15.95 -2.09 5.71
CA THR A 69 16.29 -1.79 4.30
C THR A 69 16.72 -3.06 3.59
N THR A 70 16.40 -3.14 2.30
CA THR A 70 16.86 -4.22 1.42
C THR A 70 16.93 -3.77 -0.02
N PRO A 71 17.97 -4.12 -0.78
CA PRO A 71 17.96 -3.94 -2.23
C PRO A 71 16.86 -4.79 -2.86
N VAL A 72 16.11 -4.20 -3.79
CA VAL A 72 15.03 -4.89 -4.51
C VAL A 72 15.13 -4.61 -5.99
N GLY A 73 14.85 -5.62 -6.81
CA GLY A 73 14.65 -5.46 -8.24
C GLY A 73 13.27 -4.89 -8.59
N PRO A 74 12.92 -4.82 -9.87
CA PRO A 74 11.59 -4.40 -10.31
C PRO A 74 10.50 -5.25 -9.68
N TYR A 75 9.40 -4.64 -9.28
CA TYR A 75 8.26 -5.35 -8.67
C TYR A 75 7.71 -6.45 -9.59
N PHE A 76 7.57 -6.14 -10.88
CA PHE A 76 7.22 -7.13 -11.90
C PHE A 76 8.48 -7.59 -12.63
N LYS A 77 8.82 -8.87 -12.56
CA LYS A 77 10.02 -9.46 -13.18
C LYS A 77 10.12 -9.26 -14.71
N GLY A 78 9.00 -8.99 -15.37
CA GLY A 78 8.94 -8.73 -16.81
C GLY A 78 8.95 -7.26 -17.20
N GLY A 79 9.12 -6.32 -16.27
CA GLY A 79 8.96 -4.87 -16.51
C GLY A 79 7.48 -4.47 -16.65
N ALA A 80 7.22 -3.37 -17.35
CA ALA A 80 5.87 -2.87 -17.60
C ALA A 80 5.15 -3.71 -18.66
N LYS A 81 4.58 -4.83 -18.26
CA LYS A 81 3.78 -5.73 -19.12
C LYS A 81 2.35 -5.79 -18.62
N PRO A 82 1.38 -6.04 -19.52
CA PRO A 82 0.02 -6.36 -19.11
C PRO A 82 0.00 -7.56 -18.17
N ILE A 83 -0.88 -7.50 -17.17
CA ILE A 83 -1.14 -8.58 -16.22
C ILE A 83 -2.62 -8.98 -16.29
N THR A 84 -2.92 -10.19 -15.87
CA THR A 84 -4.29 -10.70 -15.79
C THR A 84 -4.84 -10.48 -14.40
N ILE A 85 -5.98 -9.80 -14.32
CA ILE A 85 -6.63 -9.45 -13.05
C ILE A 85 -8.00 -10.12 -13.00
N ARG A 86 -8.28 -10.82 -11.90
CA ARG A 86 -9.59 -11.39 -11.62
C ARG A 86 -10.39 -10.45 -10.71
N VAL A 87 -11.65 -10.20 -11.04
CA VAL A 87 -12.59 -9.63 -10.07
C VAL A 87 -12.95 -10.74 -9.09
N THR A 88 -12.60 -10.54 -7.82
CA THR A 88 -12.76 -11.56 -6.78
C THR A 88 -14.07 -11.42 -6.01
N ASP A 89 -14.60 -12.53 -5.49
CA ASP A 89 -15.73 -12.55 -4.58
C ASP A 89 -15.36 -12.28 -3.11
N PHE A 90 -14.07 -12.27 -2.81
CA PHE A 90 -13.58 -11.92 -1.48
C PHE A 90 -13.58 -10.41 -1.26
N ASP A 91 -13.74 -10.00 -0.01
CA ASP A 91 -13.60 -8.61 0.41
C ASP A 91 -12.14 -8.31 0.80
N ARG A 92 -11.66 -7.12 0.45
CA ARG A 92 -10.36 -6.63 0.91
C ARG A 92 -10.44 -6.01 2.30
N ALA A 93 -11.52 -5.31 2.58
CA ALA A 93 -11.74 -4.63 3.86
C ALA A 93 -13.24 -4.39 4.08
N ALA A 94 -13.65 -4.32 5.33
CA ALA A 94 -15.01 -3.89 5.68
C ALA A 94 -15.22 -2.39 5.38
N PRO A 95 -16.46 -1.93 5.10
CA PRO A 95 -16.75 -0.53 4.75
C PRO A 95 -16.28 0.49 5.78
N HIS A 96 -16.34 0.14 7.07
CA HIS A 96 -15.88 0.96 8.21
C HIS A 96 -14.68 0.33 8.93
N GLY A 97 -13.94 -0.53 8.22
CA GLY A 97 -12.80 -1.28 8.77
C GLY A 97 -11.48 -0.50 8.74
N THR A 98 -10.43 -1.21 8.37
CA THR A 98 -9.04 -0.74 8.42
C THR A 98 -8.40 -0.58 7.04
N GLY A 99 -9.17 -0.71 5.95
CA GLY A 99 -8.64 -0.68 4.59
C GLY A 99 -7.85 0.57 4.22
N HIS A 100 -8.18 1.70 4.86
CA HIS A 100 -7.52 3.00 4.65
C HIS A 100 -6.18 3.16 5.37
N ILE A 101 -5.74 2.19 6.16
CA ILE A 101 -4.45 2.24 6.87
C ILE A 101 -3.47 1.19 6.35
N LYS A 102 -2.18 1.46 6.51
CA LYS A 102 -1.10 0.53 6.15
C LYS A 102 -0.82 -0.40 7.33
N ALA A 103 -1.58 -1.49 7.44
CA ALA A 103 -1.50 -2.44 8.55
C ALA A 103 -1.48 -3.89 8.06
N GLY A 104 -0.70 -4.73 8.73
CA GLY A 104 -0.49 -6.13 8.34
C GLY A 104 -1.77 -6.96 8.26
N LEU A 105 -2.76 -6.64 9.09
CA LEU A 105 -4.05 -7.34 9.10
C LEU A 105 -4.79 -7.26 7.75
N ASN A 106 -4.68 -6.16 7.01
CA ASN A 106 -5.30 -6.01 5.69
C ASN A 106 -4.66 -6.95 4.65
N TYR A 107 -3.35 -7.19 4.77
CA TYR A 107 -2.62 -8.11 3.89
C TYR A 107 -2.87 -9.57 4.26
N ALA A 108 -2.94 -9.87 5.56
CA ALA A 108 -3.30 -11.19 6.03
C ALA A 108 -4.70 -11.60 5.54
N MET A 109 -5.68 -10.68 5.59
CA MET A 109 -7.04 -10.91 5.09
C MET A 109 -7.07 -11.22 3.59
N SER A 110 -6.24 -10.58 2.77
CA SER A 110 -6.22 -10.77 1.32
C SER A 110 -5.35 -11.95 0.86
N LEU A 111 -4.59 -12.59 1.76
CA LEU A 111 -3.63 -13.63 1.38
C LEU A 111 -4.29 -14.85 0.72
N HIS A 112 -5.41 -15.33 1.26
CA HIS A 112 -6.12 -16.46 0.67
C HIS A 112 -6.62 -16.13 -0.74
N ALA A 113 -7.21 -14.96 -0.92
CA ALA A 113 -7.74 -14.53 -2.20
C ALA A 113 -6.66 -14.42 -3.29
N ILE A 114 -5.48 -13.87 -2.99
CA ILE A 114 -4.39 -13.77 -3.97
C ILE A 114 -3.79 -15.13 -4.30
N MET A 115 -3.63 -16.01 -3.31
CA MET A 115 -3.13 -17.36 -3.57
C MET A 115 -4.11 -18.19 -4.40
N ASP A 116 -5.42 -17.95 -4.22
CA ASP A 116 -6.44 -18.59 -5.04
C ASP A 116 -6.42 -18.06 -6.49
N ALA A 117 -6.27 -16.76 -6.69
CA ALA A 117 -6.09 -16.16 -8.01
C ALA A 117 -4.87 -16.74 -8.73
N HIS A 118 -3.72 -16.85 -8.06
CA HIS A 118 -2.50 -17.42 -8.64
C HIS A 118 -2.68 -18.89 -9.05
N ARG A 119 -3.38 -19.71 -8.24
CA ARG A 119 -3.70 -21.10 -8.61
C ARG A 119 -4.56 -21.21 -9.87
N GLN A 120 -5.36 -20.18 -10.15
CA GLN A 120 -6.21 -20.10 -11.34
C GLN A 120 -5.53 -19.38 -12.52
N GLY A 121 -4.24 -19.01 -12.40
CA GLY A 121 -3.46 -18.40 -13.48
C GLY A 121 -3.61 -16.88 -13.60
N TYR A 122 -4.21 -16.22 -12.61
CA TYR A 122 -4.28 -14.76 -12.57
C TYR A 122 -3.10 -14.18 -11.78
N ASP A 123 -2.66 -12.97 -12.16
CA ASP A 123 -1.55 -12.28 -11.50
C ASP A 123 -2.00 -11.49 -10.27
N GLU A 124 -3.25 -11.02 -10.25
CA GLU A 124 -3.77 -10.16 -9.18
C GLU A 124 -5.30 -10.25 -9.07
N ASN A 125 -5.84 -9.79 -7.94
CA ASN A 125 -7.26 -9.60 -7.73
C ASN A 125 -7.65 -8.12 -7.79
N MET A 126 -8.78 -7.83 -8.43
CA MET A 126 -9.54 -6.59 -8.28
C MET A 126 -10.62 -6.80 -7.23
N TYR A 127 -10.67 -5.92 -6.24
CA TYR A 127 -11.70 -5.92 -5.20
C TYR A 127 -12.78 -4.91 -5.51
N LEU A 128 -14.02 -5.30 -5.27
CA LEU A 128 -15.18 -4.42 -5.29
C LEU A 128 -15.50 -3.91 -3.88
N ASP A 129 -16.26 -2.85 -3.81
CA ASP A 129 -16.74 -2.34 -2.53
C ASP A 129 -17.55 -3.41 -1.78
N SER A 130 -17.20 -3.65 -0.53
CA SER A 130 -17.79 -4.74 0.26
C SER A 130 -19.23 -4.46 0.71
N ALA A 131 -19.72 -3.22 0.57
CA ALA A 131 -21.10 -2.89 0.92
C ALA A 131 -22.11 -3.24 -0.18
N THR A 132 -21.78 -2.96 -1.44
CA THR A 132 -22.72 -3.13 -2.56
C THR A 132 -22.19 -4.03 -3.68
N ARG A 133 -20.88 -4.26 -3.74
CA ARG A 133 -20.18 -5.05 -4.77
C ARG A 133 -20.41 -4.53 -6.19
N THR A 134 -20.63 -3.24 -6.32
CA THR A 134 -20.92 -2.59 -7.60
C THR A 134 -19.85 -1.61 -8.08
N LYS A 135 -18.90 -1.27 -7.20
CA LYS A 135 -17.85 -0.29 -7.48
C LYS A 135 -16.48 -0.91 -7.33
N VAL A 136 -15.60 -0.61 -8.28
CA VAL A 136 -14.17 -0.97 -8.17
C VAL A 136 -13.55 -0.19 -7.03
N GLU A 137 -12.74 -0.85 -6.20
CA GLU A 137 -11.96 -0.21 -5.13
C GLU A 137 -10.47 -0.22 -5.46
N GLU A 138 -9.77 -1.30 -5.18
CA GLU A 138 -8.34 -1.42 -5.48
C GLU A 138 -7.94 -2.89 -5.69
N THR A 139 -6.73 -3.13 -6.13
CA THR A 139 -6.16 -4.47 -6.18
C THR A 139 -5.57 -4.87 -4.82
N GLY A 140 -5.11 -6.10 -4.68
CA GLY A 140 -4.48 -6.56 -3.44
C GLY A 140 -3.23 -5.78 -3.05
N GLY A 141 -2.43 -5.38 -4.02
CA GLY A 141 -1.14 -4.72 -3.82
C GLY A 141 -1.09 -3.24 -4.18
N ALA A 142 -2.07 -2.70 -4.92
CA ALA A 142 -2.03 -1.36 -5.46
C ALA A 142 -3.41 -0.71 -5.61
N ASN A 143 -3.45 0.63 -5.55
CA ASN A 143 -4.62 1.37 -6.02
C ASN A 143 -4.79 1.19 -7.53
N PHE A 144 -5.99 1.50 -8.01
CA PHE A 144 -6.35 1.37 -9.42
C PHE A 144 -6.63 2.73 -10.06
N ILE A 145 -6.11 2.92 -11.26
CA ILE A 145 -6.35 4.09 -12.13
C ILE A 145 -6.62 3.57 -13.53
N PHE A 146 -7.60 4.12 -14.20
CA PHE A 146 -7.86 3.82 -15.60
C PHE A 146 -8.19 5.10 -16.38
N VAL A 147 -8.03 5.03 -17.70
CA VAL A 147 -8.33 6.14 -18.59
C VAL A 147 -9.49 5.72 -19.49
N THR A 148 -10.51 6.54 -19.54
CA THR A 148 -11.68 6.32 -20.37
C THR A 148 -11.41 6.70 -21.83
N LYS A 149 -12.31 6.32 -22.73
CA LYS A 149 -12.16 6.61 -24.18
C LYS A 149 -12.15 8.11 -24.52
N ASP A 150 -12.73 8.93 -23.66
CA ASP A 150 -12.73 10.41 -23.76
C ASP A 150 -11.56 11.06 -23.02
N ASN A 151 -10.51 10.28 -22.70
CA ASN A 151 -9.30 10.72 -21.99
C ASN A 151 -9.54 11.26 -20.56
N THR A 152 -10.61 10.86 -19.90
CA THR A 152 -10.80 11.14 -18.48
C THR A 152 -10.03 10.10 -17.65
N VAL A 153 -9.21 10.54 -16.72
CA VAL A 153 -8.53 9.70 -15.72
C VAL A 153 -9.51 9.43 -14.58
N VAL A 154 -9.78 8.18 -14.30
CA VAL A 154 -10.73 7.77 -13.25
C VAL A 154 -10.02 6.94 -12.20
N THR A 155 -10.26 7.23 -10.93
CA THR A 155 -9.73 6.44 -9.81
C THR A 155 -10.76 6.33 -8.68
N PRO A 156 -10.89 5.15 -8.05
CA PRO A 156 -11.84 4.96 -6.98
C PRO A 156 -11.60 5.89 -5.78
N LYS A 157 -12.68 6.41 -5.20
CA LYS A 157 -12.67 7.14 -3.94
C LYS A 157 -13.48 6.36 -2.91
N SER A 158 -12.81 5.83 -1.89
CA SER A 158 -13.43 5.03 -0.85
C SER A 158 -12.70 5.22 0.49
N ASN A 159 -13.43 5.07 1.58
CA ASN A 159 -12.85 5.06 2.93
C ASN A 159 -12.23 3.70 3.31
N SER A 160 -12.34 2.70 2.45
CA SER A 160 -11.78 1.36 2.65
C SER A 160 -10.52 1.09 1.82
N ILE A 161 -10.07 2.03 0.98
CA ILE A 161 -8.82 1.91 0.21
C ILE A 161 -7.68 2.71 0.84
N LEU A 162 -6.44 2.27 0.57
CA LEU A 162 -5.26 2.97 1.05
C LEU A 162 -5.11 4.33 0.33
N PRO A 163 -4.97 5.47 1.06
CA PRO A 163 -4.70 6.76 0.46
C PRO A 163 -3.24 6.83 -0.03
N SER A 164 -2.99 6.32 -1.23
CA SER A 164 -1.66 6.21 -1.84
C SER A 164 -1.07 7.58 -2.17
N ILE A 165 0.19 7.78 -1.82
CA ILE A 165 0.97 8.95 -2.24
C ILE A 165 1.15 8.94 -3.76
N THR A 166 1.52 7.79 -4.34
CA THR A 166 1.68 7.62 -5.79
C THR A 166 0.40 8.00 -6.55
N ARG A 167 -0.77 7.50 -6.10
CA ARG A 167 -2.05 7.86 -6.73
C ARG A 167 -2.30 9.37 -6.69
N ARG A 168 -2.10 10.01 -5.54
CA ARG A 168 -2.27 11.47 -5.41
C ARG A 168 -1.31 12.25 -6.30
N SER A 169 -0.06 11.80 -6.41
CA SER A 169 0.92 12.41 -7.31
C SER A 169 0.53 12.26 -8.78
N LEU A 170 0.03 11.09 -9.18
CA LEU A 170 -0.43 10.84 -10.55
C LEU A 170 -1.66 11.68 -10.90
N ILE A 171 -2.61 11.85 -9.97
CA ILE A 171 -3.75 12.76 -10.13
C ILE A 171 -3.24 14.19 -10.37
N TYR A 172 -2.34 14.67 -9.51
CA TYR A 172 -1.77 16.00 -9.65
C TYR A 172 -1.06 16.21 -11.01
N VAL A 173 -0.26 15.24 -11.44
CA VAL A 173 0.42 15.28 -12.74
C VAL A 173 -0.59 15.29 -13.88
N ALA A 174 -1.61 14.44 -13.82
CA ALA A 174 -2.65 14.37 -14.84
C ALA A 174 -3.37 15.71 -15.02
N GLU A 175 -3.77 16.35 -13.94
CA GLU A 175 -4.49 17.64 -13.98
C GLU A 175 -3.58 18.81 -14.37
N HIS A 176 -2.41 18.95 -13.71
CA HIS A 176 -1.60 20.17 -13.81
C HIS A 176 -0.55 20.16 -14.91
N TYR A 177 -0.07 18.98 -15.30
CA TYR A 177 0.98 18.86 -16.31
C TYR A 177 0.47 18.29 -17.65
N LEU A 178 -0.55 17.45 -17.61
CA LEU A 178 -1.10 16.82 -18.81
C LEU A 178 -2.43 17.43 -19.25
N GLY A 179 -3.05 18.28 -18.43
CA GLY A 179 -4.34 18.92 -18.74
C GLY A 179 -5.49 17.92 -18.86
N LEU A 180 -5.38 16.75 -18.23
CA LEU A 180 -6.41 15.72 -18.27
C LEU A 180 -7.48 15.98 -17.21
N LYS A 181 -8.72 15.65 -17.54
CA LYS A 181 -9.80 15.59 -16.54
C LYS A 181 -9.57 14.40 -15.61
N VAL A 182 -9.78 14.58 -14.30
CA VAL A 182 -9.72 13.50 -13.29
C VAL A 182 -11.03 13.39 -12.54
N GLU A 183 -11.54 12.16 -12.36
CA GLU A 183 -12.74 11.82 -11.61
C GLU A 183 -12.48 10.72 -10.56
#